data_b550c13f6b7a05352041ec0e51fefe79
#
_entry.id   b550c13f6b7a05352041ec0e51fefe79
#
_cell.length_a   1.000
_cell.length_b   1.000
_cell.length_c   1.000
_cell.angle_alpha   90.00
_cell.angle_beta   90.00
_cell.angle_gamma   90.00
#
_symmetry.space_group_name_H-M   'P 1'
#
loop_
_entity.id
_entity.type
_entity.pdbx_description
1 polymer ?
#
loop_
_entity_poly.entity_id
_entity_poly.type
_entity_poly.pdbx_seq_one_letter_code
_entity_poly.pdbx_strand_id
1 'polypeptide(L)'
;MAAEGDGTTVPARPARTVTRAVAGRLSWGLADQAASSLSNFAVGVYVARSLGLTAFGVFSLAWVTYGVVLSVSRGLATDPLVVRFSGVSEASWRQAVSRSTGTSLVVGAVMGALCLTAWPLIGGGVGAAFACLGVVLPGLLLQDAWRYSFFAAGVGRKAFVNDVVWGVALVPAMVVAAHVGTVPAFVLAWGGSAAVAGAYGWAQSGIRPRLTGARLWIRDHRDLGYRYLVENTCVSGAGQLRAYGLGAIVGVGAVGVVRGAELLQGPFLAVLMGLTLVTVAEAARMLRQAPHRLGRFCLFLGGGQAVAALLWGGVLLLMPDRAGDLVLGDVWPAAKELIVPATLSVAGAGVGTGAAAGLRALGAARLSLRCQIFASVCYVGLGIGGAALGGTVGSAWGAAAASVCGSAAWWLHLRIALREHHRDLSSVK
;
A
#
# COMPACT_ATOMS: atom_id res chain seq x y z
N MET A 1 -47.92 -39.14 -24.07
CA MET A 1 -47.78 -37.69 -24.35
C MET A 1 -46.51 -37.26 -23.61
N ALA A 2 -45.39 -37.20 -24.32
CA ALA A 2 -44.08 -36.88 -23.80
C ALA A 2 -43.93 -35.35 -23.73
N ALA A 3 -43.49 -34.84 -22.59
CA ALA A 3 -43.10 -33.44 -22.43
C ALA A 3 -41.59 -33.34 -22.72
N GLU A 4 -41.23 -32.69 -23.83
CA GLU A 4 -39.87 -32.30 -24.19
C GLU A 4 -39.40 -31.22 -23.24
N GLY A 5 -38.30 -31.51 -22.52
CA GLY A 5 -37.56 -30.54 -21.72
C GLY A 5 -36.69 -29.69 -22.64
N ASP A 6 -37.03 -28.41 -22.75
CA ASP A 6 -36.25 -27.39 -23.46
C ASP A 6 -34.94 -27.12 -22.68
N GLY A 7 -33.87 -27.77 -23.11
CA GLY A 7 -32.50 -27.61 -22.61
C GLY A 7 -31.85 -26.39 -23.28
N THR A 8 -32.14 -25.19 -22.80
CA THR A 8 -31.37 -23.98 -23.20
C THR A 8 -29.94 -24.05 -22.67
N THR A 9 -29.06 -24.68 -23.44
CA THR A 9 -27.62 -24.62 -23.23
C THR A 9 -27.12 -23.18 -23.46
N VAL A 10 -26.76 -22.50 -22.36
CA VAL A 10 -26.06 -21.20 -22.43
C VAL A 10 -24.75 -21.44 -23.19
N PRO A 11 -24.50 -20.73 -24.31
CA PRO A 11 -23.31 -20.95 -25.09
C PRO A 11 -22.07 -20.56 -24.29
N ALA A 12 -21.15 -21.49 -24.11
CA ALA A 12 -19.86 -21.26 -23.46
C ALA A 12 -19.09 -20.17 -24.22
N ARG A 13 -18.81 -19.04 -23.58
CA ARG A 13 -18.02 -17.97 -24.19
C ARG A 13 -16.64 -18.51 -24.59
N PRO A 14 -16.16 -18.25 -25.82
CA PRO A 14 -14.90 -18.80 -26.30
C PRO A 14 -13.74 -18.32 -25.40
N ALA A 15 -12.85 -19.22 -25.01
CA ALA A 15 -11.73 -19.02 -24.09
C ALA A 15 -10.87 -17.77 -24.42
N ARG A 16 -10.74 -17.43 -25.71
CA ARG A 16 -10.00 -16.24 -26.18
C ARG A 16 -10.65 -14.91 -25.75
N THR A 17 -11.96 -14.82 -25.62
CA THR A 17 -12.67 -13.60 -25.18
C THR A 17 -12.53 -13.40 -23.68
N VAL A 18 -12.50 -14.48 -22.90
CA VAL A 18 -12.26 -14.45 -21.45
C VAL A 18 -10.83 -13.96 -21.16
N THR A 19 -9.83 -14.47 -21.90
CA THR A 19 -8.42 -14.08 -21.74
C THR A 19 -8.19 -12.60 -22.06
N ARG A 20 -8.79 -12.06 -23.13
CA ARG A 20 -8.72 -10.64 -23.47
C ARG A 20 -9.37 -9.73 -22.42
N ALA A 21 -10.51 -10.12 -21.88
CA ALA A 21 -11.20 -9.36 -20.85
C ALA A 21 -10.42 -9.36 -19.51
N VAL A 22 -9.76 -10.45 -19.15
CA VAL A 22 -8.87 -10.54 -17.98
C VAL A 22 -7.63 -9.69 -18.19
N ALA A 23 -6.97 -9.81 -19.34
CA ALA A 23 -5.79 -9.00 -19.68
C ALA A 23 -6.12 -7.49 -19.66
N GLY A 24 -7.27 -7.07 -20.20
CA GLY A 24 -7.70 -5.68 -20.16
C GLY A 24 -7.96 -5.16 -18.73
N ARG A 25 -8.52 -5.98 -17.85
CA ARG A 25 -8.71 -5.59 -16.43
C ARG A 25 -7.39 -5.47 -15.69
N LEU A 26 -6.45 -6.37 -15.93
CA LEU A 26 -5.11 -6.33 -15.35
C LEU A 26 -4.32 -5.11 -15.85
N SER A 27 -4.37 -4.79 -17.14
CA SER A 27 -3.66 -3.64 -17.69
C SER A 27 -4.16 -2.31 -17.14
N TRP A 28 -5.47 -2.14 -16.94
CA TRP A 28 -6.03 -0.93 -16.31
C TRP A 28 -5.68 -0.85 -14.82
N GLY A 29 -5.65 -1.96 -14.10
CA GLY A 29 -5.19 -1.99 -12.71
C GLY A 29 -3.71 -1.61 -12.57
N LEU A 30 -2.86 -2.09 -13.49
CA LEU A 30 -1.45 -1.70 -13.54
C LEU A 30 -1.26 -0.23 -13.90
N ALA A 31 -2.03 0.29 -14.87
CA ALA A 31 -1.98 1.70 -15.25
C ALA A 31 -2.42 2.61 -14.09
N ASP A 32 -3.48 2.26 -13.38
CA ASP A 32 -3.96 2.95 -12.20
C ASP A 32 -2.91 2.95 -11.08
N GLN A 33 -2.32 1.79 -10.78
CA GLN A 33 -1.27 1.69 -9.77
C GLN A 33 -0.03 2.49 -10.13
N ALA A 34 0.36 2.50 -11.41
CA ALA A 34 1.49 3.30 -11.90
C ALA A 34 1.19 4.80 -11.78
N ALA A 35 0.00 5.26 -12.17
CA ALA A 35 -0.43 6.64 -12.04
C ALA A 35 -0.44 7.10 -10.58
N SER A 36 -1.03 6.30 -9.69
CA SER A 36 -1.06 6.56 -8.25
C SER A 36 0.33 6.60 -7.63
N SER A 37 1.21 5.65 -7.98
CA SER A 37 2.59 5.62 -7.49
C SER A 37 3.41 6.83 -7.96
N LEU A 38 3.26 7.21 -9.24
CA LEU A 38 3.95 8.37 -9.82
C LEU A 38 3.46 9.68 -9.19
N SER A 39 2.16 9.84 -9.00
CA SER A 39 1.58 11.01 -8.33
C SER A 39 2.08 11.13 -6.89
N ASN A 40 2.09 10.03 -6.13
CA ASN A 40 2.58 10.00 -4.75
C ASN A 40 4.08 10.31 -4.67
N PHE A 41 4.87 9.78 -5.60
CA PHE A 41 6.30 10.10 -5.71
C PHE A 41 6.50 11.60 -6.01
N ALA A 42 5.80 12.14 -7.01
CA ALA A 42 5.89 13.54 -7.40
C ALA A 42 5.49 14.49 -6.25
N VAL A 43 4.43 14.18 -5.50
CA VAL A 43 4.05 14.93 -4.29
C VAL A 43 5.18 14.89 -3.27
N GLY A 44 5.71 13.71 -2.97
CA GLY A 44 6.78 13.56 -1.99
C GLY A 44 8.01 14.40 -2.35
N VAL A 45 8.47 14.32 -3.61
CA VAL A 45 9.59 15.10 -4.14
C VAL A 45 9.29 16.60 -4.08
N TYR A 46 8.11 17.02 -4.54
CA TYR A 46 7.75 18.44 -4.59
C TYR A 46 7.68 19.06 -3.20
N VAL A 47 7.08 18.34 -2.24
CA VAL A 47 6.99 18.79 -0.83
C VAL A 47 8.36 18.81 -0.16
N ALA A 48 9.22 17.79 -0.37
CA ALA A 48 10.57 17.75 0.17
C ALA A 48 11.41 18.96 -0.26
N ARG A 49 11.28 19.32 -1.55
CA ARG A 49 11.98 20.49 -2.11
C ARG A 49 11.46 21.83 -1.61
N SER A 50 10.14 21.91 -1.35
CA SER A 50 9.49 23.19 -1.04
C SER A 50 9.55 23.56 0.44
N LEU A 51 9.67 22.58 1.35
CA LEU A 51 9.46 22.81 2.79
C LEU A 51 10.73 22.70 3.65
N GLY A 52 11.83 22.14 3.15
CA GLY A 52 12.99 21.82 3.97
C GLY A 52 12.74 20.65 4.94
N LEU A 53 13.79 20.24 5.64
CA LEU A 53 13.87 18.96 6.35
C LEU A 53 12.78 18.75 7.43
N THR A 54 12.69 19.69 8.38
CA THR A 54 11.77 19.52 9.52
C THR A 54 10.31 19.62 9.10
N ALA A 55 9.97 20.58 8.23
CA ALA A 55 8.60 20.73 7.74
C ALA A 55 8.18 19.55 6.84
N PHE A 56 9.10 19.01 6.04
CA PHE A 56 8.88 17.77 5.30
C PHE A 56 8.63 16.57 6.24
N GLY A 57 9.32 16.51 7.38
CA GLY A 57 9.08 15.52 8.42
C GLY A 57 7.67 15.62 9.01
N VAL A 58 7.18 16.85 9.28
CA VAL A 58 5.81 17.10 9.74
C VAL A 58 4.78 16.63 8.70
N PHE A 59 4.98 16.97 7.42
CA PHE A 59 4.14 16.49 6.34
C PHE A 59 4.14 14.96 6.24
N SER A 60 5.32 14.34 6.41
CA SER A 60 5.49 12.90 6.37
C SER A 60 4.74 12.18 7.50
N LEU A 61 4.68 12.78 8.72
CA LEU A 61 3.85 12.25 9.80
C LEU A 61 2.35 12.28 9.47
N ALA A 62 1.86 13.37 8.87
CA ALA A 62 0.49 13.44 8.40
C ALA A 62 0.21 12.37 7.33
N TRP A 63 1.15 12.17 6.40
CA TRP A 63 1.07 11.12 5.38
C TRP A 63 1.03 9.71 5.98
N VAL A 64 1.90 9.43 6.95
CA VAL A 64 1.93 8.15 7.69
C VAL A 64 0.61 7.92 8.42
N THR A 65 0.06 8.96 9.07
CA THR A 65 -1.24 8.89 9.75
C THR A 65 -2.37 8.59 8.77
N TYR A 66 -2.39 9.23 7.61
CA TYR A 66 -3.32 8.87 6.54
C TYR A 66 -3.21 7.39 6.15
N GLY A 67 -2.00 6.85 6.04
CA GLY A 67 -1.78 5.43 5.73
C GLY A 67 -2.41 4.48 6.75
N VAL A 68 -2.36 4.83 8.05
CA VAL A 68 -3.07 4.06 9.11
C VAL A 68 -4.58 4.13 8.90
N VAL A 69 -5.11 5.35 8.72
CA VAL A 69 -6.55 5.57 8.54
C VAL A 69 -7.07 4.89 7.27
N LEU A 70 -6.28 4.94 6.20
CA LEU A 70 -6.57 4.25 4.95
C LEU A 70 -6.67 2.72 5.14
N SER A 71 -5.73 2.13 5.90
CA SER A 71 -5.74 0.70 6.21
C SER A 71 -7.01 0.30 7.00
N VAL A 72 -7.42 1.14 7.96
CA VAL A 72 -8.67 0.95 8.70
C VAL A 72 -9.89 1.04 7.76
N SER A 73 -9.94 2.07 6.91
CA SER A 73 -11.04 2.26 5.95
C SER A 73 -11.15 1.09 4.97
N ARG A 74 -10.02 0.64 4.43
CA ARG A 74 -10.01 -0.50 3.49
C ARG A 74 -10.51 -1.77 4.17
N GLY A 75 -9.99 -2.12 5.34
CA GLY A 75 -10.42 -3.30 6.06
C GLY A 75 -11.92 -3.30 6.39
N LEU A 76 -12.46 -2.17 6.84
CA LEU A 76 -13.86 -2.09 7.24
C LEU A 76 -14.85 -1.88 6.07
N ALA A 77 -14.44 -1.21 5.00
CA ALA A 77 -15.35 -0.79 3.94
C ALA A 77 -15.07 -1.44 2.58
N THR A 78 -13.86 -1.28 2.03
CA THR A 78 -13.62 -1.57 0.61
C THR A 78 -13.14 -2.99 0.33
N ASP A 79 -12.39 -3.63 1.22
CA ASP A 79 -11.98 -5.02 1.04
C ASP A 79 -13.17 -5.99 1.07
N PRO A 80 -14.14 -5.88 2.02
CA PRO A 80 -15.37 -6.65 1.95
C PRO A 80 -16.19 -6.40 0.68
N LEU A 81 -16.20 -5.15 0.17
CA LEU A 81 -16.86 -4.81 -1.08
C LEU A 81 -16.26 -5.59 -2.26
N VAL A 82 -14.94 -5.54 -2.41
CA VAL A 82 -14.25 -6.23 -3.52
C VAL A 82 -14.46 -7.73 -3.44
N VAL A 83 -14.34 -8.31 -2.26
CA VAL A 83 -14.43 -9.77 -2.10
C VAL A 83 -15.84 -10.32 -2.32
N ARG A 84 -16.86 -9.66 -1.80
CA ARG A 84 -18.25 -10.17 -1.84
C ARG A 84 -19.06 -9.68 -3.02
N PHE A 85 -18.70 -8.53 -3.60
CA PHE A 85 -19.53 -7.87 -4.61
C PHE A 85 -18.86 -7.71 -5.96
N SER A 86 -17.73 -8.39 -6.20
CA SER A 86 -17.17 -8.51 -7.55
C SER A 86 -17.96 -9.53 -8.36
N GLY A 87 -18.49 -9.09 -9.51
CA GLY A 87 -19.23 -9.97 -10.45
C GLY A 87 -20.66 -10.26 -10.06
N VAL A 88 -21.26 -9.56 -9.08
CA VAL A 88 -22.69 -9.65 -8.77
C VAL A 88 -23.53 -8.78 -9.72
N SER A 89 -24.87 -8.86 -9.60
CA SER A 89 -25.78 -8.00 -10.38
C SER A 89 -25.53 -6.52 -10.13
N GLU A 90 -25.79 -5.69 -11.14
CA GLU A 90 -25.56 -4.24 -11.04
C GLU A 90 -26.34 -3.62 -9.86
N ALA A 91 -27.58 -4.04 -9.62
CA ALA A 91 -28.38 -3.54 -8.51
C ALA A 91 -27.76 -3.84 -7.15
N SER A 92 -27.28 -5.07 -6.94
CA SER A 92 -26.59 -5.48 -5.71
C SER A 92 -25.27 -4.74 -5.52
N TRP A 93 -24.50 -4.59 -6.61
CA TRP A 93 -23.26 -3.82 -6.59
C TRP A 93 -23.51 -2.35 -6.24
N ARG A 94 -24.47 -1.68 -6.87
CA ARG A 94 -24.81 -0.27 -6.57
C ARG A 94 -25.21 -0.07 -5.11
N GLN A 95 -26.01 -0.98 -4.56
CA GLN A 95 -26.39 -0.93 -3.15
C GLN A 95 -25.19 -1.12 -2.21
N ALA A 96 -24.31 -2.07 -2.51
CA ALA A 96 -23.10 -2.33 -1.75
C ALA A 96 -22.13 -1.14 -1.79
N VAL A 97 -21.90 -0.57 -2.96
CA VAL A 97 -21.06 0.62 -3.16
C VAL A 97 -21.59 1.81 -2.37
N SER A 98 -22.91 2.07 -2.40
CA SER A 98 -23.55 3.16 -1.65
C SER A 98 -23.28 3.04 -0.14
N ARG A 99 -23.30 1.82 0.42
CA ARG A 99 -23.01 1.57 1.85
C ARG A 99 -21.53 1.59 2.16
N SER A 100 -20.69 0.98 1.32
CA SER A 100 -19.24 0.95 1.49
C SER A 100 -18.63 2.35 1.42
N THR A 101 -18.97 3.16 0.42
CA THR A 101 -18.50 4.55 0.30
C THR A 101 -19.01 5.42 1.45
N GLY A 102 -20.25 5.20 1.90
CA GLY A 102 -20.78 5.83 3.12
C GLY A 102 -20.01 5.44 4.37
N THR A 103 -19.59 4.17 4.48
CA THR A 103 -18.75 3.68 5.59
C THR A 103 -17.37 4.35 5.56
N SER A 104 -16.73 4.47 4.40
CA SER A 104 -15.44 5.18 4.26
C SER A 104 -15.55 6.64 4.67
N LEU A 105 -16.64 7.33 4.30
CA LEU A 105 -16.89 8.71 4.75
C LEU A 105 -17.06 8.80 6.28
N VAL A 106 -17.80 7.87 6.90
CA VAL A 106 -17.97 7.84 8.36
C VAL A 106 -16.62 7.58 9.05
N VAL A 107 -15.82 6.62 8.57
CA VAL A 107 -14.47 6.38 9.09
C VAL A 107 -13.63 7.65 8.96
N GLY A 108 -13.65 8.31 7.79
CA GLY A 108 -12.92 9.56 7.56
C GLY A 108 -13.35 10.68 8.49
N ALA A 109 -14.66 10.83 8.71
CA ALA A 109 -15.20 11.86 9.63
C ALA A 109 -14.81 11.58 11.09
N VAL A 110 -14.91 10.33 11.55
CA VAL A 110 -14.54 9.94 12.93
C VAL A 110 -13.04 10.13 13.15
N MET A 111 -12.21 9.61 12.26
CA MET A 111 -10.75 9.76 12.37
C MET A 111 -10.31 11.20 12.16
N GLY A 112 -11.02 11.94 11.31
CA GLY A 112 -10.82 13.38 11.14
C GLY A 112 -11.14 14.17 12.40
N ALA A 113 -12.24 13.87 13.07
CA ALA A 113 -12.58 14.46 14.36
C ALA A 113 -11.52 14.15 15.44
N LEU A 114 -10.98 12.92 15.46
CA LEU A 114 -9.88 12.56 16.35
C LEU A 114 -8.61 13.37 16.05
N CYS A 115 -8.28 13.60 14.78
CA CYS A 115 -7.14 14.45 14.40
C CYS A 115 -7.37 15.91 14.83
N LEU A 116 -8.59 16.44 14.70
CA LEU A 116 -8.96 17.79 15.12
C LEU A 116 -8.90 17.95 16.65
N THR A 117 -9.35 16.97 17.40
CA THR A 117 -9.27 17.00 18.88
C THR A 117 -7.85 16.80 19.40
N ALA A 118 -7.00 16.10 18.64
CA ALA A 118 -5.58 15.95 18.97
C ALA A 118 -4.75 17.22 18.72
N TRP A 119 -5.20 18.12 17.86
CA TRP A 119 -4.49 19.36 17.52
C TRP A 119 -4.07 20.19 18.75
N PRO A 120 -4.99 20.61 19.65
CA PRO A 120 -4.61 21.42 20.82
C PRO A 120 -3.70 20.68 21.80
N LEU A 121 -3.74 19.34 21.82
CA LEU A 121 -2.91 18.52 22.69
C LEU A 121 -1.47 18.38 22.17
N ILE A 122 -1.31 18.27 20.86
CA ILE A 122 0.00 18.12 20.21
C ILE A 122 0.68 19.49 20.04
N GLY A 123 -0.10 20.51 19.65
CA GLY A 123 0.41 21.87 19.44
C GLY A 123 1.35 21.99 18.23
N GLY A 124 1.85 23.20 18.02
CA GLY A 124 2.87 23.51 17.02
C GLY A 124 2.48 23.12 15.58
N GLY A 125 3.50 22.96 14.74
CA GLY A 125 3.33 22.61 13.32
C GLY A 125 2.75 21.21 13.09
N VAL A 126 3.07 20.25 13.96
CA VAL A 126 2.52 18.88 13.89
C VAL A 126 1.03 18.91 14.15
N GLY A 127 0.59 19.58 15.23
CA GLY A 127 -0.83 19.71 15.53
C GLY A 127 -1.61 20.38 14.39
N ALA A 128 -1.08 21.46 13.82
CA ALA A 128 -1.69 22.12 12.66
C ALA A 128 -1.81 21.20 11.43
N ALA A 129 -0.79 20.40 11.14
CA ALA A 129 -0.83 19.42 10.05
C ALA A 129 -1.90 18.34 10.30
N PHE A 130 -2.04 17.88 11.55
CA PHE A 130 -3.09 16.92 11.94
C PHE A 130 -4.49 17.53 11.83
N ALA A 131 -4.67 18.79 12.20
CA ALA A 131 -5.96 19.49 12.01
C ALA A 131 -6.34 19.54 10.52
N CYS A 132 -5.40 19.95 9.66
CA CYS A 132 -5.64 19.98 8.21
C CYS A 132 -5.90 18.58 7.64
N LEU A 133 -5.16 17.57 8.09
CA LEU A 133 -5.42 16.18 7.73
C LEU A 133 -6.84 15.77 8.14
N GLY A 134 -7.27 16.12 9.36
CA GLY A 134 -8.61 15.83 9.86
C GLY A 134 -9.72 16.34 8.96
N VAL A 135 -9.55 17.56 8.43
CA VAL A 135 -10.51 18.16 7.49
C VAL A 135 -10.59 17.41 6.16
N VAL A 136 -9.46 16.93 5.63
CA VAL A 136 -9.42 16.32 4.29
C VAL A 136 -9.59 14.81 4.28
N LEU A 137 -9.49 14.13 5.43
CA LEU A 137 -9.62 12.66 5.54
C LEU A 137 -10.89 12.09 4.90
N PRO A 138 -12.08 12.67 5.08
CA PRO A 138 -13.29 12.13 4.43
C PRO A 138 -13.17 12.11 2.91
N GLY A 139 -12.59 13.17 2.32
CA GLY A 139 -12.37 13.26 0.87
C GLY A 139 -11.34 12.25 0.35
N LEU A 140 -10.21 12.11 1.05
CA LEU A 140 -9.17 11.13 0.74
C LEU A 140 -9.70 9.70 0.76
N LEU A 141 -10.47 9.33 1.80
CA LEU A 141 -11.03 8.00 1.91
C LEU A 141 -12.17 7.74 0.91
N LEU A 142 -12.94 8.76 0.56
CA LEU A 142 -13.98 8.65 -0.46
C LEU A 142 -13.36 8.39 -1.83
N GLN A 143 -12.27 9.08 -2.18
CA GLN A 143 -11.55 8.87 -3.43
C GLN A 143 -11.06 7.42 -3.55
N ASP A 144 -10.40 6.90 -2.50
CA ASP A 144 -9.95 5.51 -2.47
C ASP A 144 -11.12 4.52 -2.58
N ALA A 145 -12.23 4.80 -1.89
CA ALA A 145 -13.43 3.96 -1.95
C ALA A 145 -14.04 3.87 -3.36
N TRP A 146 -14.00 4.95 -4.14
CA TRP A 146 -14.43 4.91 -5.54
C TRP A 146 -13.51 4.04 -6.40
N ARG A 147 -12.20 4.11 -6.22
CA ARG A 147 -11.26 3.24 -6.95
C ARG A 147 -11.60 1.77 -6.73
N TYR A 148 -11.75 1.34 -5.47
CA TYR A 148 -12.12 -0.03 -5.12
C TYR A 148 -13.50 -0.42 -5.63
N SER A 149 -14.45 0.50 -5.64
CA SER A 149 -15.79 0.29 -6.20
C SER A 149 -15.74 -0.01 -7.70
N PHE A 150 -14.92 0.72 -8.45
CA PHE A 150 -14.73 0.50 -9.88
C PHE A 150 -13.95 -0.79 -10.16
N PHE A 151 -13.00 -1.17 -9.32
CA PHE A 151 -12.33 -2.47 -9.43
C PHE A 151 -13.30 -3.63 -9.17
N ALA A 152 -14.17 -3.54 -8.16
CA ALA A 152 -15.20 -4.54 -7.90
C ALA A 152 -16.18 -4.72 -9.07
N ALA A 153 -16.50 -3.62 -9.78
CA ALA A 153 -17.28 -3.66 -11.01
C ALA A 153 -16.51 -4.18 -12.24
N GLY A 154 -15.20 -4.36 -12.14
CA GLY A 154 -14.37 -4.75 -13.28
C GLY A 154 -14.14 -3.63 -14.32
N VAL A 155 -14.42 -2.36 -13.95
CA VAL A 155 -14.28 -1.18 -14.82
C VAL A 155 -13.06 -0.33 -14.42
N GLY A 156 -11.88 -0.94 -14.37
CA GLY A 156 -10.62 -0.30 -13.96
C GLY A 156 -10.29 1.01 -14.68
N ARG A 157 -10.79 1.20 -15.93
CA ARG A 157 -10.67 2.48 -16.64
C ARG A 157 -11.30 3.64 -15.84
N LYS A 158 -12.42 3.41 -15.14
CA LYS A 158 -13.04 4.46 -14.31
C LYS A 158 -12.18 4.80 -13.10
N ALA A 159 -11.52 3.83 -12.49
CA ALA A 159 -10.56 4.06 -11.42
C ALA A 159 -9.38 4.91 -11.92
N PHE A 160 -8.76 4.52 -13.03
CA PHE A 160 -7.68 5.28 -13.66
C PHE A 160 -8.07 6.73 -13.97
N VAL A 161 -9.25 6.96 -14.56
CA VAL A 161 -9.73 8.32 -14.86
C VAL A 161 -9.92 9.13 -13.58
N ASN A 162 -10.40 8.50 -12.50
CA ASN A 162 -10.54 9.15 -11.20
C ASN A 162 -9.17 9.58 -10.63
N ASP A 163 -8.15 8.74 -10.75
CA ASP A 163 -6.78 9.09 -10.34
C ASP A 163 -6.17 10.19 -11.21
N VAL A 164 -6.46 10.20 -12.51
CA VAL A 164 -6.04 11.29 -13.41
C VAL A 164 -6.70 12.63 -13.00
N VAL A 165 -7.99 12.62 -12.66
CA VAL A 165 -8.69 13.83 -12.16
C VAL A 165 -8.04 14.31 -10.86
N TRP A 166 -7.68 13.40 -9.96
CA TRP A 166 -6.91 13.76 -8.76
C TRP A 166 -5.58 14.41 -9.13
N GLY A 167 -4.79 13.80 -10.00
CA GLY A 167 -3.49 14.34 -10.45
C GLY A 167 -3.61 15.73 -11.09
N VAL A 168 -4.62 15.93 -11.95
CA VAL A 168 -4.88 17.23 -12.60
C VAL A 168 -5.26 18.31 -11.58
N ALA A 169 -6.08 17.98 -10.56
CA ALA A 169 -6.42 18.92 -9.49
C ALA A 169 -5.24 19.16 -8.54
N LEU A 170 -4.40 18.16 -8.35
CA LEU A 170 -3.26 18.19 -7.43
C LEU A 170 -2.17 19.19 -7.89
N VAL A 171 -1.85 19.23 -9.18
CA VAL A 171 -0.76 20.07 -9.71
C VAL A 171 -0.96 21.54 -9.37
N PRO A 172 -2.07 22.21 -9.73
CA PRO A 172 -2.28 23.62 -9.39
C PRO A 172 -2.40 23.84 -7.87
N ALA A 173 -3.02 22.91 -7.14
CA ALA A 173 -3.13 23.00 -5.69
C ALA A 173 -1.75 22.98 -5.01
N MET A 174 -0.84 22.13 -5.46
CA MET A 174 0.54 22.08 -4.96
C MET A 174 1.34 23.33 -5.29
N VAL A 175 1.16 23.90 -6.48
CA VAL A 175 1.81 25.17 -6.86
C VAL A 175 1.33 26.30 -5.94
N VAL A 176 0.02 26.40 -5.66
CA VAL A 176 -0.51 27.37 -4.73
C VAL A 176 0.04 27.15 -3.31
N ALA A 177 0.09 25.89 -2.85
CA ALA A 177 0.65 25.54 -1.54
C ALA A 177 2.12 25.95 -1.40
N ALA A 178 2.92 25.81 -2.47
CA ALA A 178 4.32 26.23 -2.49
C ALA A 178 4.49 27.74 -2.34
N HIS A 179 3.59 28.57 -2.92
CA HIS A 179 3.62 30.01 -2.71
C HIS A 179 3.27 30.40 -1.27
N VAL A 180 2.41 29.60 -0.58
CA VAL A 180 2.10 29.80 0.84
C VAL A 180 3.25 29.32 1.75
N GLY A 181 3.97 28.29 1.34
CA GLY A 181 5.19 27.80 2.01
C GLY A 181 4.96 27.14 3.37
N THR A 182 3.76 26.62 3.66
CA THR A 182 3.43 26.03 4.96
C THR A 182 2.97 24.57 4.83
N VAL A 183 3.27 23.74 5.85
CA VAL A 183 2.83 22.35 5.88
C VAL A 183 1.30 22.21 5.79
N PRO A 184 0.49 23.01 6.53
CA PRO A 184 -0.96 23.01 6.39
C PRO A 184 -1.44 23.20 4.95
N ALA A 185 -0.83 24.14 4.21
CA ALA A 185 -1.20 24.39 2.82
C ALA A 185 -0.96 23.15 1.93
N PHE A 186 0.16 22.46 2.11
CA PHE A 186 0.45 21.24 1.37
C PHE A 186 -0.48 20.08 1.74
N VAL A 187 -0.82 19.90 3.01
CA VAL A 187 -1.79 18.88 3.45
C VAL A 187 -3.17 19.15 2.86
N LEU A 188 -3.62 20.42 2.89
CA LEU A 188 -4.91 20.82 2.32
C LEU A 188 -4.91 20.69 0.79
N ALA A 189 -3.82 21.05 0.11
CA ALA A 189 -3.70 20.90 -1.35
C ALA A 189 -3.79 19.43 -1.76
N TRP A 190 -3.03 18.56 -1.08
CA TRP A 190 -3.02 17.12 -1.33
C TRP A 190 -4.38 16.46 -1.07
N GLY A 191 -4.96 16.68 0.10
CA GLY A 191 -6.21 16.06 0.46
C GLY A 191 -7.43 16.74 -0.19
N GLY A 192 -7.38 18.06 -0.41
CA GLY A 192 -8.44 18.80 -1.11
C GLY A 192 -8.57 18.36 -2.57
N SER A 193 -7.44 18.16 -3.27
CA SER A 193 -7.46 17.59 -4.63
C SER A 193 -8.03 16.17 -4.67
N ALA A 194 -7.77 15.33 -3.66
CA ALA A 194 -8.41 14.03 -3.53
C ALA A 194 -9.92 14.15 -3.28
N ALA A 195 -10.36 15.14 -2.51
CA ALA A 195 -11.78 15.41 -2.30
C ALA A 195 -12.50 15.81 -3.61
N VAL A 196 -11.83 16.56 -4.49
CA VAL A 196 -12.34 16.85 -5.84
C VAL A 196 -12.52 15.56 -6.65
N ALA A 197 -11.54 14.67 -6.65
CA ALA A 197 -11.64 13.36 -7.31
C ALA A 197 -12.72 12.47 -6.65
N GLY A 198 -12.89 12.56 -5.34
CA GLY A 198 -13.98 11.90 -4.60
C GLY A 198 -15.36 12.38 -5.04
N ALA A 199 -15.55 13.70 -5.21
CA ALA A 199 -16.76 14.29 -5.74
C ALA A 199 -17.00 13.91 -7.22
N TYR A 200 -15.94 13.89 -8.02
CA TYR A 200 -16.00 13.39 -9.41
C TYR A 200 -16.41 11.92 -9.47
N GLY A 201 -15.87 11.05 -8.58
CA GLY A 201 -16.25 9.64 -8.51
C GLY A 201 -17.74 9.43 -8.20
N TRP A 202 -18.32 10.31 -7.40
CA TRP A 202 -19.77 10.35 -7.21
C TRP A 202 -20.51 10.68 -8.51
N ALA A 203 -20.13 11.74 -9.21
CA ALA A 203 -20.72 12.08 -10.51
C ALA A 203 -20.53 10.94 -11.54
N GLN A 204 -19.31 10.35 -11.61
CA GLN A 204 -18.94 9.29 -12.53
C GLN A 204 -19.73 7.97 -12.30
N SER A 205 -20.07 7.67 -11.05
CA SER A 205 -20.81 6.44 -10.67
C SER A 205 -22.33 6.64 -10.67
N GLY A 206 -22.80 7.86 -10.42
CA GLY A 206 -24.21 8.16 -10.18
C GLY A 206 -24.76 7.51 -8.89
N ILE A 207 -23.87 7.14 -7.93
CA ILE A 207 -24.26 6.46 -6.69
C ILE A 207 -24.02 7.42 -5.51
N ARG A 208 -25.04 7.60 -4.68
CA ARG A 208 -24.91 8.44 -3.47
C ARG A 208 -24.38 7.62 -2.29
N PRO A 209 -23.28 8.05 -1.62
CA PRO A 209 -22.81 7.44 -0.39
C PRO A 209 -23.90 7.50 0.71
N ARG A 210 -24.13 6.39 1.39
CA ARG A 210 -25.18 6.25 2.40
C ARG A 210 -24.58 6.17 3.80
N LEU A 211 -24.48 7.30 4.50
CA LEU A 211 -23.85 7.37 5.83
C LEU A 211 -24.59 6.53 6.87
N THR A 212 -25.94 6.56 6.86
CA THR A 212 -26.77 5.78 7.77
C THR A 212 -26.62 4.27 7.59
N GLY A 213 -26.06 3.82 6.47
CA GLY A 213 -25.78 2.40 6.19
C GLY A 213 -24.48 1.87 6.81
N ALA A 214 -23.60 2.73 7.33
CA ALA A 214 -22.26 2.35 7.77
C ALA A 214 -22.28 1.30 8.91
N ARG A 215 -23.10 1.53 9.96
CA ARG A 215 -23.22 0.58 11.07
C ARG A 215 -23.71 -0.80 10.62
N LEU A 216 -24.70 -0.83 9.71
CA LEU A 216 -25.22 -2.05 9.14
C LEU A 216 -24.14 -2.76 8.29
N TRP A 217 -23.43 -1.99 7.45
CA TRP A 217 -22.36 -2.53 6.61
C TRP A 217 -21.27 -3.21 7.45
N ILE A 218 -20.75 -2.54 8.48
CA ILE A 218 -19.74 -3.10 9.38
C ILE A 218 -20.26 -4.34 10.09
N ARG A 219 -21.49 -4.33 10.58
CA ARG A 219 -22.09 -5.47 11.26
C ARG A 219 -22.24 -6.68 10.33
N ASP A 220 -22.75 -6.46 9.12
CA ASP A 220 -23.07 -7.52 8.16
C ASP A 220 -21.79 -8.13 7.53
N HIS A 221 -20.65 -7.41 7.61
CA HIS A 221 -19.36 -7.84 7.05
C HIS A 221 -18.27 -7.97 8.11
N ARG A 222 -18.63 -8.03 9.41
CA ARG A 222 -17.66 -8.07 10.52
C ARG A 222 -16.66 -9.21 10.45
N ASP A 223 -17.07 -10.37 9.92
CA ASP A 223 -16.25 -11.56 9.74
C ASP A 223 -15.05 -11.32 8.82
N LEU A 224 -15.25 -10.59 7.72
CA LEU A 224 -14.20 -10.18 6.79
C LEU A 224 -13.53 -8.88 7.25
N GLY A 225 -14.32 -7.90 7.69
CA GLY A 225 -13.85 -6.57 8.06
C GLY A 225 -12.79 -6.60 9.16
N TYR A 226 -13.03 -7.31 10.26
CA TYR A 226 -12.03 -7.45 11.32
C TYR A 226 -10.77 -8.20 10.86
N ARG A 227 -10.94 -9.22 10.04
CA ARG A 227 -9.81 -9.99 9.51
C ARG A 227 -8.92 -9.12 8.62
N TYR A 228 -9.52 -8.37 7.69
CA TYR A 228 -8.77 -7.46 6.82
C TYR A 228 -8.19 -6.26 7.57
N LEU A 229 -8.90 -5.75 8.58
CA LEU A 229 -8.37 -4.71 9.46
C LEU A 229 -7.08 -5.16 10.14
N VAL A 230 -7.06 -6.37 10.72
CA VAL A 230 -5.86 -6.94 11.36
C VAL A 230 -4.76 -7.18 10.31
N GLU A 231 -5.10 -7.77 9.16
CA GLU A 231 -4.13 -8.04 8.09
C GLU A 231 -3.50 -6.75 7.57
N ASN A 232 -4.30 -5.74 7.21
CA ASN A 232 -3.82 -4.45 6.71
C ASN A 232 -3.00 -3.69 7.76
N THR A 233 -3.41 -3.76 9.04
CA THR A 233 -2.67 -3.13 10.13
C THR A 233 -1.34 -3.84 10.38
N CYS A 234 -1.28 -5.16 10.30
CA CYS A 234 -0.02 -5.89 10.44
C CYS A 234 0.95 -5.61 9.27
N VAL A 235 0.43 -5.53 8.04
CA VAL A 235 1.26 -5.30 6.85
C VAL A 235 1.77 -3.85 6.77
N SER A 236 0.88 -2.88 6.99
CA SER A 236 1.21 -1.45 6.85
C SER A 236 1.66 -0.81 8.17
N GLY A 237 1.16 -1.31 9.31
CA GLY A 237 1.32 -0.68 10.63
C GLY A 237 2.75 -0.68 11.15
N ALA A 238 3.56 -1.67 10.78
CA ALA A 238 4.94 -1.74 11.24
C ALA A 238 5.76 -0.52 10.77
N GLY A 239 5.58 -0.09 9.51
CA GLY A 239 6.24 1.10 8.97
C GLY A 239 5.80 2.38 9.68
N GLN A 240 4.49 2.51 9.95
CA GLN A 240 3.93 3.65 10.64
C GLN A 240 4.39 3.71 12.11
N LEU A 241 4.36 2.58 12.83
CA LEU A 241 4.85 2.53 14.22
C LEU A 241 6.33 2.90 14.32
N ARG A 242 7.17 2.44 13.39
CA ARG A 242 8.57 2.84 13.32
C ARG A 242 8.72 4.34 13.08
N ALA A 243 7.93 4.92 12.16
CA ALA A 243 7.99 6.36 11.88
C ALA A 243 7.56 7.21 13.08
N TYR A 244 6.50 6.82 13.81
CA TYR A 244 6.10 7.49 15.05
C TYR A 244 7.15 7.35 16.15
N GLY A 245 7.71 6.14 16.33
CA GLY A 245 8.78 5.89 17.31
C GLY A 245 10.03 6.72 17.00
N LEU A 246 10.42 6.79 15.72
CA LEU A 246 11.54 7.62 15.28
C LEU A 246 11.26 9.12 15.55
N GLY A 247 10.07 9.60 15.22
CA GLY A 247 9.65 10.98 15.47
C GLY A 247 9.64 11.34 16.96
N ALA A 248 9.24 10.41 17.82
CA ALA A 248 9.19 10.61 19.27
C ALA A 248 10.59 10.60 19.92
N ILE A 249 11.52 9.76 19.43
CA ILE A 249 12.86 9.58 20.05
C ILE A 249 13.86 10.57 19.48
N VAL A 250 13.92 10.72 18.16
CA VAL A 250 14.95 11.51 17.46
C VAL A 250 14.44 12.88 17.04
N GLY A 251 13.12 12.97 16.80
CA GLY A 251 12.46 14.18 16.34
C GLY A 251 11.90 14.06 14.93
N VAL A 252 11.06 15.02 14.58
CA VAL A 252 10.28 15.01 13.35
C VAL A 252 11.14 15.13 12.10
N GLY A 253 12.26 15.85 12.17
CA GLY A 253 13.22 15.94 11.06
C GLY A 253 13.76 14.58 10.63
N ALA A 254 14.01 13.68 11.59
CA ALA A 254 14.45 12.31 11.29
C ALA A 254 13.44 11.52 10.45
N VAL A 255 12.14 11.74 10.67
CA VAL A 255 11.08 11.14 9.85
C VAL A 255 11.17 11.66 8.41
N GLY A 256 11.45 12.95 8.22
CA GLY A 256 11.68 13.57 6.91
C GLY A 256 12.87 12.96 6.17
N VAL A 257 14.00 12.75 6.87
CA VAL A 257 15.21 12.12 6.30
C VAL A 257 14.91 10.70 5.81
N VAL A 258 14.30 9.89 6.67
CA VAL A 258 13.92 8.49 6.32
C VAL A 258 12.96 8.50 5.15
N ARG A 259 11.96 9.38 5.15
CA ARG A 259 11.00 9.51 4.05
C ARG A 259 11.66 9.94 2.75
N GLY A 260 12.64 10.83 2.79
CA GLY A 260 13.45 11.21 1.64
C GLY A 260 14.18 10.00 1.03
N ALA A 261 14.83 9.20 1.86
CA ALA A 261 15.50 7.97 1.41
C ALA A 261 14.50 6.93 0.84
N GLU A 262 13.32 6.80 1.44
CA GLU A 262 12.25 5.92 0.93
C GLU A 262 11.70 6.42 -0.42
N LEU A 263 11.59 7.73 -0.64
CA LEU A 263 11.18 8.30 -1.93
C LEU A 263 12.16 7.90 -3.05
N LEU A 264 13.45 7.89 -2.79
CA LEU A 264 14.45 7.46 -3.79
C LEU A 264 14.28 6.00 -4.19
N GLN A 265 13.74 5.15 -3.30
CA GLN A 265 13.41 3.77 -3.61
C GLN A 265 12.05 3.63 -4.35
N GLY A 266 11.24 4.68 -4.36
CA GLY A 266 9.87 4.67 -4.88
C GLY A 266 9.72 4.16 -6.31
N PRO A 267 10.48 4.67 -7.31
CA PRO A 267 10.39 4.19 -8.70
C PRO A 267 10.69 2.70 -8.83
N PHE A 268 11.70 2.21 -8.11
CA PHE A 268 12.05 0.79 -8.09
C PHE A 268 10.94 -0.06 -7.44
N LEU A 269 10.41 0.37 -6.30
CA LEU A 269 9.33 -0.33 -5.60
C LEU A 269 8.05 -0.40 -6.44
N ALA A 270 7.74 0.63 -7.23
CA ALA A 270 6.59 0.62 -8.13
C ALA A 270 6.70 -0.48 -9.19
N VAL A 271 7.90 -0.69 -9.75
CA VAL A 271 8.16 -1.80 -10.70
C VAL A 271 8.01 -3.16 -10.00
N LEU A 272 8.55 -3.31 -8.78
CA LEU A 272 8.42 -4.56 -8.02
C LEU A 272 6.98 -4.90 -7.67
N MET A 273 6.16 -3.92 -7.33
CA MET A 273 4.73 -4.15 -7.04
C MET A 273 4.00 -4.76 -8.25
N GLY A 274 4.31 -4.29 -9.46
CA GLY A 274 3.77 -4.89 -10.68
C GLY A 274 4.17 -6.35 -10.86
N LEU A 275 5.41 -6.70 -10.56
CA LEU A 275 5.91 -8.08 -10.62
C LEU A 275 5.25 -8.99 -9.58
N THR A 276 4.95 -8.49 -8.39
CA THR A 276 4.37 -9.27 -7.29
C THR A 276 3.01 -9.87 -7.66
N LEU A 277 2.20 -9.20 -8.48
CA LEU A 277 0.89 -9.68 -8.94
C LEU A 277 0.99 -11.00 -9.73
N VAL A 278 2.07 -11.18 -10.48
CA VAL A 278 2.30 -12.37 -11.32
C VAL A 278 2.96 -13.50 -10.52
N THR A 279 3.72 -13.15 -9.51
CA THR A 279 4.62 -14.04 -8.78
C THR A 279 3.90 -15.18 -8.06
N VAL A 280 2.82 -14.89 -7.33
CA VAL A 280 2.07 -15.91 -6.58
C VAL A 280 1.38 -16.89 -7.54
N ALA A 281 0.82 -16.38 -8.63
CA ALA A 281 0.18 -17.21 -9.65
C ALA A 281 1.18 -18.15 -10.32
N GLU A 282 2.39 -17.66 -10.61
CA GLU A 282 3.44 -18.45 -11.24
C GLU A 282 4.04 -19.48 -10.27
N ALA A 283 4.21 -19.13 -8.98
CA ALA A 283 4.59 -20.08 -7.94
C ALA A 283 3.57 -21.21 -7.78
N ALA A 284 2.29 -20.91 -7.83
CA ALA A 284 1.21 -21.91 -7.79
C ALA A 284 1.21 -22.79 -9.06
N ARG A 285 1.52 -22.24 -10.25
CA ARG A 285 1.69 -23.00 -11.48
C ARG A 285 2.89 -23.93 -11.38
N MET A 286 4.02 -23.43 -10.89
CA MET A 286 5.24 -24.20 -10.68
C MET A 286 5.01 -25.37 -9.71
N LEU A 287 4.27 -25.15 -8.63
CA LEU A 287 3.91 -26.19 -7.67
C LEU A 287 3.13 -27.34 -8.35
N ARG A 288 2.21 -27.03 -9.27
CA ARG A 288 1.40 -28.03 -9.98
C ARG A 288 2.20 -28.79 -11.06
N GLN A 289 3.11 -28.11 -11.76
CA GLN A 289 3.83 -28.69 -12.90
C GLN A 289 5.15 -29.35 -12.50
N ALA A 290 5.88 -28.76 -11.55
CA ALA A 290 7.20 -29.21 -11.15
C ALA A 290 7.47 -28.89 -9.66
N PRO A 291 6.80 -29.61 -8.71
CA PRO A 291 6.88 -29.31 -7.28
C PRO A 291 8.32 -29.27 -6.74
N HIS A 292 9.19 -30.14 -7.26
CA HIS A 292 10.60 -30.21 -6.88
C HIS A 292 11.42 -28.97 -7.28
N ARG A 293 10.92 -28.14 -8.20
CA ARG A 293 11.56 -26.89 -8.66
C ARG A 293 11.06 -25.66 -7.94
N LEU A 294 9.99 -25.76 -7.14
CA LEU A 294 9.38 -24.59 -6.47
C LEU A 294 10.39 -23.83 -5.63
N GLY A 295 11.22 -24.52 -4.84
CA GLY A 295 12.25 -23.87 -4.00
C GLY A 295 13.28 -23.07 -4.82
N ARG A 296 13.74 -23.63 -5.96
CA ARG A 296 14.65 -22.92 -6.87
C ARG A 296 13.99 -21.71 -7.53
N PHE A 297 12.73 -21.85 -7.93
CA PHE A 297 11.94 -20.74 -8.48
C PHE A 297 11.80 -19.59 -7.47
N CYS A 298 11.43 -19.89 -6.21
CA CYS A 298 11.35 -18.93 -5.14
C CYS A 298 12.69 -18.24 -4.88
N LEU A 299 13.80 -18.99 -4.92
CA LEU A 299 15.14 -18.43 -4.76
C LEU A 299 15.52 -17.49 -5.91
N PHE A 300 15.26 -17.89 -7.14
CA PHE A 300 15.50 -17.05 -8.32
C PHE A 300 14.69 -15.76 -8.24
N LEU A 301 13.42 -15.85 -7.83
CA LEU A 301 12.54 -14.71 -7.71
C LEU A 301 13.02 -13.74 -6.62
N GLY A 302 13.23 -14.22 -5.38
CA GLY A 302 13.67 -13.37 -4.27
C GLY A 302 15.09 -12.86 -4.47
N GLY A 303 15.99 -13.69 -4.98
CA GLY A 303 17.36 -13.32 -5.32
C GLY A 303 17.42 -12.29 -6.45
N GLY A 304 16.61 -12.45 -7.49
CA GLY A 304 16.49 -11.49 -8.59
C GLY A 304 16.01 -10.12 -8.11
N GLN A 305 15.02 -10.08 -7.21
CA GLN A 305 14.55 -8.83 -6.60
C GLN A 305 15.63 -8.18 -5.75
N ALA A 306 16.37 -8.95 -4.96
CA ALA A 306 17.47 -8.45 -4.15
C ALA A 306 18.60 -7.86 -5.00
N VAL A 307 19.02 -8.58 -6.05
CA VAL A 307 20.03 -8.09 -7.00
C VAL A 307 19.57 -6.79 -7.67
N ALA A 308 18.33 -6.74 -8.13
CA ALA A 308 17.77 -5.53 -8.73
C ALA A 308 17.74 -4.36 -7.75
N ALA A 309 17.39 -4.60 -6.46
CA ALA A 309 17.44 -3.59 -5.41
C ALA A 309 18.88 -3.08 -5.17
N LEU A 310 19.86 -3.98 -5.13
CA LEU A 310 21.27 -3.61 -4.96
C LEU A 310 21.80 -2.81 -6.16
N LEU A 311 21.42 -3.19 -7.37
CA LEU A 311 21.78 -2.44 -8.59
C LEU A 311 21.16 -1.02 -8.55
N TRP A 312 19.88 -0.91 -8.17
CA TRP A 312 19.23 0.39 -7.98
C TRP A 312 19.90 1.23 -6.91
N GLY A 313 20.23 0.63 -5.76
CA GLY A 313 21.01 1.29 -4.70
C GLY A 313 22.38 1.76 -5.19
N GLY A 314 23.06 0.96 -6.03
CA GLY A 314 24.29 1.36 -6.70
C GLY A 314 24.10 2.59 -7.59
N VAL A 315 23.03 2.65 -8.37
CA VAL A 315 22.68 3.83 -9.17
C VAL A 315 22.47 5.05 -8.27
N LEU A 316 21.77 4.90 -7.15
CA LEU A 316 21.55 6.00 -6.20
C LEU A 316 22.84 6.47 -5.52
N LEU A 317 23.76 5.57 -5.20
CA LEU A 317 25.06 5.91 -4.62
C LEU A 317 25.99 6.65 -5.60
N LEU A 318 25.87 6.32 -6.89
CA LEU A 318 26.63 6.97 -7.96
C LEU A 318 25.97 8.27 -8.43
N MET A 319 24.79 8.61 -7.90
CA MET A 319 24.07 9.82 -8.28
C MET A 319 24.85 11.07 -7.83
N PRO A 320 25.16 12.01 -8.74
CA PRO A 320 25.82 13.26 -8.38
C PRO A 320 24.99 14.07 -7.40
N ASP A 321 25.63 14.78 -6.46
CA ASP A 321 24.93 15.60 -5.47
C ASP A 321 23.98 16.62 -6.11
N ARG A 322 24.38 17.21 -7.26
CA ARG A 322 23.49 18.10 -8.02
C ARG A 322 22.16 17.46 -8.42
N ALA A 323 22.18 16.17 -8.78
CA ALA A 323 20.96 15.45 -9.14
C ALA A 323 20.13 15.12 -7.90
N GLY A 324 20.78 14.76 -6.80
CA GLY A 324 20.14 14.54 -5.51
C GLY A 324 19.46 15.81 -4.97
N ASP A 325 20.16 16.93 -5.00
CA ASP A 325 19.62 18.24 -4.62
C ASP A 325 18.47 18.66 -5.54
N LEU A 326 18.54 18.32 -6.84
CA LEU A 326 17.43 18.57 -7.77
C LEU A 326 16.18 17.77 -7.39
N VAL A 327 16.32 16.56 -6.82
CA VAL A 327 15.19 15.69 -6.44
C VAL A 327 14.68 16.02 -5.04
N LEU A 328 15.54 16.12 -4.03
CA LEU A 328 15.15 16.21 -2.62
C LEU A 328 15.46 17.57 -1.97
N GLY A 329 16.17 18.49 -2.65
CA GLY A 329 16.57 19.77 -2.07
C GLY A 329 17.39 19.59 -0.79
N ASP A 330 17.10 20.37 0.23
CA ASP A 330 17.80 20.36 1.54
C ASP A 330 17.71 19.02 2.29
N VAL A 331 16.83 18.12 1.86
CA VAL A 331 16.71 16.77 2.46
C VAL A 331 17.81 15.83 1.93
N TRP A 332 18.39 16.11 0.75
CA TRP A 332 19.33 15.21 0.07
C TRP A 332 20.57 14.85 0.90
N PRO A 333 21.31 15.77 1.51
CA PRO A 333 22.54 15.42 2.21
C PRO A 333 22.31 14.38 3.31
N ALA A 334 21.24 14.54 4.09
CA ALA A 334 20.89 13.63 5.17
C ALA A 334 20.27 12.30 4.63
N ALA A 335 19.47 12.36 3.58
CA ALA A 335 18.88 11.17 2.95
C ALA A 335 19.94 10.30 2.26
N LYS A 336 20.98 10.89 1.70
CA LYS A 336 22.11 10.21 1.05
C LYS A 336 22.80 9.21 1.99
N GLU A 337 22.98 9.56 3.26
CA GLU A 337 23.57 8.69 4.27
C GLU A 337 22.74 7.41 4.52
N LEU A 338 21.44 7.47 4.24
CA LEU A 338 20.54 6.36 4.42
C LEU A 338 20.38 5.46 3.18
N ILE A 339 20.99 5.80 2.03
CA ILE A 339 20.85 5.02 0.78
C ILE A 339 21.29 3.56 1.00
N VAL A 340 22.44 3.35 1.66
CA VAL A 340 22.95 1.99 1.90
C VAL A 340 22.00 1.16 2.76
N PRO A 341 21.66 1.58 4.01
CA PRO A 341 20.76 0.79 4.84
C PRO A 341 19.36 0.67 4.26
N ALA A 342 18.84 1.70 3.56
CA ALA A 342 17.55 1.62 2.87
C ALA A 342 17.57 0.59 1.73
N THR A 343 18.62 0.57 0.92
CA THR A 343 18.83 -0.42 -0.14
C THR A 343 18.91 -1.84 0.41
N LEU A 344 19.68 -2.04 1.48
CA LEU A 344 19.81 -3.35 2.15
C LEU A 344 18.47 -3.80 2.75
N SER A 345 17.68 -2.86 3.28
CA SER A 345 16.32 -3.16 3.78
C SER A 345 15.42 -3.65 2.65
N VAL A 346 15.44 -2.98 1.49
CA VAL A 346 14.64 -3.36 0.32
C VAL A 346 15.13 -4.68 -0.28
N ALA A 347 16.44 -4.88 -0.38
CA ALA A 347 17.03 -6.13 -0.89
C ALA A 347 16.68 -7.31 0.03
N GLY A 348 16.79 -7.13 1.34
CA GLY A 348 16.40 -8.13 2.32
C GLY A 348 14.92 -8.48 2.21
N ALA A 349 14.03 -7.49 2.13
CA ALA A 349 12.60 -7.72 1.90
C ALA A 349 12.34 -8.46 0.58
N GLY A 350 13.09 -8.13 -0.48
CA GLY A 350 13.04 -8.81 -1.78
C GLY A 350 13.33 -10.32 -1.66
N VAL A 351 14.38 -10.69 -0.93
CA VAL A 351 14.68 -12.11 -0.63
C VAL A 351 13.49 -12.80 0.02
N GLY A 352 12.83 -12.13 0.97
CA GLY A 352 11.66 -12.65 1.70
C GLY A 352 10.44 -12.86 0.81
N THR A 353 10.23 -12.02 -0.22
CA THR A 353 9.05 -12.13 -1.10
C THR A 353 9.02 -13.43 -1.89
N GLY A 354 10.19 -13.96 -2.30
CA GLY A 354 10.29 -15.26 -2.95
C GLY A 354 9.78 -16.39 -2.04
N ALA A 355 10.21 -16.41 -0.78
CA ALA A 355 9.76 -17.41 0.19
C ALA A 355 8.27 -17.25 0.54
N ALA A 356 7.78 -16.01 0.65
CA ALA A 356 6.38 -15.73 0.89
C ALA A 356 5.48 -16.23 -0.26
N ALA A 357 5.91 -16.08 -1.51
CA ALA A 357 5.20 -16.61 -2.67
C ALA A 357 5.10 -18.15 -2.60
N GLY A 358 6.20 -18.83 -2.24
CA GLY A 358 6.22 -20.28 -2.07
C GLY A 358 5.26 -20.76 -0.98
N LEU A 359 5.28 -20.14 0.21
CA LEU A 359 4.37 -20.50 1.31
C LEU A 359 2.91 -20.28 0.94
N ARG A 360 2.60 -19.19 0.24
CA ARG A 360 1.23 -18.92 -0.26
C ARG A 360 0.81 -19.95 -1.29
N ALA A 361 1.69 -20.34 -2.21
CA ALA A 361 1.42 -21.37 -3.20
C ALA A 361 1.13 -22.74 -2.55
N LEU A 362 1.85 -23.09 -1.48
CA LEU A 362 1.62 -24.29 -0.66
C LEU A 362 0.35 -24.22 0.20
N GLY A 363 -0.37 -23.09 0.22
CA GLY A 363 -1.55 -22.90 1.07
C GLY A 363 -1.24 -22.78 2.57
N ALA A 364 0.04 -22.56 2.95
CA ALA A 364 0.51 -22.51 4.34
C ALA A 364 0.20 -21.14 5.00
N ALA A 365 -1.08 -20.73 5.01
CA ALA A 365 -1.52 -19.40 5.46
C ALA A 365 -1.14 -19.10 6.92
N ARG A 366 -1.22 -20.10 7.82
CA ARG A 366 -0.82 -19.93 9.23
C ARG A 366 0.66 -19.62 9.39
N LEU A 367 1.52 -20.31 8.61
CA LEU A 367 2.97 -20.06 8.64
C LEU A 367 3.28 -18.68 8.03
N SER A 368 2.64 -18.31 6.92
CA SER A 368 2.77 -16.98 6.33
C SER A 368 2.43 -15.87 7.33
N LEU A 369 1.34 -16.01 8.08
CA LEU A 369 0.94 -15.02 9.10
C LEU A 369 1.97 -14.93 10.23
N ARG A 370 2.49 -16.05 10.72
CA ARG A 370 3.53 -16.07 11.76
C ARG A 370 4.80 -15.36 11.30
N CYS A 371 5.25 -15.65 10.07
CA CYS A 371 6.41 -14.97 9.47
C CYS A 371 6.18 -13.48 9.35
N GLN A 372 4.98 -13.05 8.92
CA GLN A 372 4.63 -11.64 8.78
C GLN A 372 4.64 -10.92 10.13
N ILE A 373 4.03 -11.50 11.15
CA ILE A 373 4.04 -10.92 12.52
C ILE A 373 5.48 -10.81 13.04
N PHE A 374 6.27 -11.86 12.92
CA PHE A 374 7.68 -11.85 13.34
C PHE A 374 8.47 -10.76 12.61
N ALA A 375 8.35 -10.67 11.30
CA ALA A 375 9.04 -9.64 10.49
C ALA A 375 8.60 -8.22 10.91
N SER A 376 7.31 -8.01 11.17
CA SER A 376 6.77 -6.72 11.63
C SER A 376 7.29 -6.35 13.02
N VAL A 377 7.33 -7.29 13.96
CA VAL A 377 7.88 -7.06 15.31
C VAL A 377 9.37 -6.74 15.24
N CYS A 378 10.15 -7.48 14.43
CA CYS A 378 11.56 -7.17 14.21
C CYS A 378 11.73 -5.77 13.59
N TYR A 379 10.91 -5.41 12.61
CA TYR A 379 11.01 -4.12 11.91
C TYR A 379 10.74 -2.92 12.84
N VAL A 380 9.74 -3.05 13.69
CA VAL A 380 9.42 -2.03 14.70
C VAL A 380 10.49 -2.02 15.81
N GLY A 381 10.80 -3.18 16.37
CA GLY A 381 11.70 -3.30 17.52
C GLY A 381 13.14 -2.88 17.20
N LEU A 382 13.72 -3.42 16.10
CA LEU A 382 15.08 -3.06 15.68
C LEU A 382 15.13 -1.64 15.10
N GLY A 383 14.06 -1.18 14.42
CA GLY A 383 13.98 0.18 13.91
C GLY A 383 13.92 1.22 15.02
N ILE A 384 13.10 1.01 16.06
CA ILE A 384 12.98 1.91 17.22
C ILE A 384 14.21 1.75 18.13
N GLY A 385 14.67 0.53 18.39
CA GLY A 385 15.90 0.29 19.15
C GLY A 385 17.12 0.94 18.48
N GLY A 386 17.24 0.81 17.16
CA GLY A 386 18.26 1.50 16.39
C GLY A 386 18.16 3.03 16.49
N ALA A 387 16.93 3.58 16.49
CA ALA A 387 16.70 5.01 16.69
C ALA A 387 17.23 5.49 18.06
N ALA A 388 16.98 4.71 19.11
CA ALA A 388 17.45 5.05 20.45
C ALA A 388 18.98 4.98 20.61
N LEU A 389 19.66 4.08 19.88
CA LEU A 389 21.11 3.87 19.97
C LEU A 389 21.93 4.74 19.02
N GLY A 390 21.42 5.01 17.82
CA GLY A 390 22.18 5.68 16.76
C GLY A 390 21.34 6.67 15.92
N GLY A 391 20.25 7.18 16.49
CA GLY A 391 19.43 8.19 15.83
C GLY A 391 18.82 7.71 14.53
N THR A 392 18.76 8.60 13.54
CA THR A 392 18.17 8.33 12.22
C THR A 392 18.88 7.20 11.48
N VAL A 393 20.22 7.22 11.49
CA VAL A 393 21.07 6.21 10.84
C VAL A 393 20.90 4.85 11.53
N GLY A 394 20.86 4.84 12.87
CA GLY A 394 20.61 3.63 13.64
C GLY A 394 19.24 3.01 13.32
N SER A 395 18.20 3.82 13.19
CA SER A 395 16.86 3.35 12.75
C SER A 395 16.88 2.71 11.37
N ALA A 396 17.62 3.28 10.42
CA ALA A 396 17.74 2.74 9.07
C ALA A 396 18.49 1.40 9.05
N TRP A 397 19.59 1.27 9.78
CA TRP A 397 20.31 0.00 9.94
C TRP A 397 19.48 -1.05 10.70
N GLY A 398 18.71 -0.63 11.72
CA GLY A 398 17.75 -1.49 12.41
C GLY A 398 16.71 -2.07 11.45
N ALA A 399 16.19 -1.25 10.54
CA ALA A 399 15.25 -1.71 9.50
C ALA A 399 15.91 -2.69 8.51
N ALA A 400 17.17 -2.45 8.12
CA ALA A 400 17.94 -3.36 7.29
C ALA A 400 18.15 -4.73 7.98
N ALA A 401 18.58 -4.71 9.23
CA ALA A 401 18.73 -5.94 10.03
C ALA A 401 17.41 -6.69 10.19
N ALA A 402 16.31 -5.97 10.45
CA ALA A 402 14.97 -6.56 10.56
C ALA A 402 14.53 -7.25 9.27
N SER A 403 14.81 -6.66 8.11
CA SER A 403 14.44 -7.27 6.81
C SER A 403 15.23 -8.56 6.56
N VAL A 404 16.49 -8.64 6.97
CA VAL A 404 17.30 -9.87 6.90
C VAL A 404 16.76 -10.94 7.86
N CYS A 405 16.48 -10.58 9.12
CA CYS A 405 15.89 -11.50 10.09
C CYS A 405 14.51 -12.02 9.63
N GLY A 406 13.66 -11.12 9.12
CA GLY A 406 12.36 -11.48 8.56
C GLY A 406 12.50 -12.46 7.40
N SER A 407 13.40 -12.17 6.45
CA SER A 407 13.65 -13.06 5.30
C SER A 407 14.18 -14.42 5.71
N ALA A 408 15.07 -14.48 6.70
CA ALA A 408 15.56 -15.75 7.23
C ALA A 408 14.40 -16.59 7.82
N ALA A 409 13.48 -15.96 8.55
CA ALA A 409 12.29 -16.64 9.07
C ALA A 409 11.39 -17.16 7.93
N TRP A 410 11.14 -16.36 6.89
CA TRP A 410 10.36 -16.78 5.73
C TRP A 410 10.98 -17.99 5.04
N TRP A 411 12.29 -17.98 4.81
CA TRP A 411 13.01 -19.09 4.16
C TRP A 411 13.07 -20.36 5.02
N LEU A 412 13.22 -20.21 6.33
CA LEU A 412 13.18 -21.34 7.26
C LEU A 412 11.83 -22.06 7.19
N HIS A 413 10.72 -21.29 7.28
CA HIS A 413 9.38 -21.87 7.23
C HIS A 413 9.05 -22.44 5.84
N LEU A 414 9.51 -21.81 4.75
CA LEU A 414 9.36 -22.39 3.41
C LEU A 414 10.08 -23.73 3.29
N ARG A 415 11.31 -23.85 3.81
CA ARG A 415 12.05 -25.13 3.82
C ARG A 415 11.33 -26.22 4.59
N ILE A 416 10.73 -25.87 5.73
CA ILE A 416 9.95 -26.82 6.54
C ILE A 416 8.72 -27.28 5.75
N ALA A 417 7.93 -26.34 5.23
CA ALA A 417 6.73 -26.64 4.46
C ALA A 417 7.01 -27.47 3.19
N LEU A 418 8.11 -27.21 2.50
CA LEU A 418 8.54 -28.01 1.34
C LEU A 418 8.91 -29.44 1.74
N ARG A 419 9.58 -29.63 2.87
CA ARG A 419 9.92 -30.98 3.37
C ARG A 419 8.68 -31.78 3.75
N GLU A 420 7.72 -31.15 4.42
CA GLU A 420 6.43 -31.79 4.75
C GLU A 420 5.67 -32.17 3.48
N HIS A 421 5.53 -31.26 2.52
CA HIS A 421 4.87 -31.53 1.26
C HIS A 421 5.52 -32.69 0.46
N HIS A 422 6.85 -32.79 0.46
CA HIS A 422 7.54 -33.92 -0.21
C HIS A 422 7.33 -35.26 0.52
N ARG A 423 7.26 -35.25 1.85
CA ARG A 423 6.94 -36.47 2.62
C ARG A 423 5.54 -36.97 2.33
N ASP A 424 4.55 -36.07 2.29
CA ASP A 424 3.17 -36.42 1.97
C ASP A 424 3.04 -37.02 0.58
N LEU A 425 3.76 -36.49 -0.42
CA LEU A 425 3.79 -37.04 -1.76
C LEU A 425 4.48 -38.40 -1.84
N SER A 426 5.45 -38.70 -0.96
CA SER A 426 6.13 -39.97 -0.91
C SER A 426 5.34 -41.05 -0.15
N SER A 427 4.47 -40.67 0.75
CA SER A 427 3.60 -41.57 1.52
C SER A 427 2.36 -42.04 0.75
N VAL A 428 2.00 -41.37 -0.33
CA VAL A 428 0.86 -41.70 -1.21
C VAL A 428 1.27 -42.61 -2.38
N LYS A 429 2.57 -42.83 -2.59
CA LYS A 429 3.12 -43.79 -3.54
C LYS A 429 3.42 -45.12 -2.87
#